data_f2610655321e2bb4168ea6cf8eb25d73
#
_entry.id   f2610655321e2bb4168ea6cf8eb25d73
#
_cell.length_a   1.000
_cell.length_b   1.000
_cell.length_c   1.000
_cell.angle_alpha   90.00
_cell.angle_beta   90.00
_cell.angle_gamma   90.00
#
_symmetry.space_group_name_H-M   'P 1'
#
loop_
_entity.id
_entity.type
_entity.pdbx_description
1 polymer ?
#
loop_
_entity_poly.entity_id
_entity_poly.type
_entity_poly.pdbx_seq_one_letter_code
_entity_poly.pdbx_strand_id
1 'polypeptide(L)'
;MEAQRALRMTIIAEVAQAYYELVALDTELDIVRQTLKAREEGMRLARIRFEGGLTSETSYRQSQVELARTATLVPDLERKISLKENDIAFLAGEYPNKITRSRLLQEFNFPQELPVGLP
;
A
#
# COMPACT_ATOMS: atom_id res chain seq x y z
N MET A 1 17.71 -28.39 -17.97
CA MET A 1 18.14 -27.25 -18.74
C MET A 1 16.99 -26.36 -19.13
N GLU A 2 16.07 -26.75 -19.99
CA GLU A 2 14.88 -25.98 -20.30
C GLU A 2 13.93 -25.84 -19.11
N ALA A 3 13.78 -26.88 -18.30
CA ALA A 3 12.97 -26.88 -17.10
C ALA A 3 13.47 -25.90 -16.05
N GLN A 4 14.79 -25.79 -15.87
CA GLN A 4 15.40 -24.81 -14.94
C GLN A 4 15.22 -23.39 -15.45
N ARG A 5 15.33 -23.17 -16.74
CA ARG A 5 15.12 -21.85 -17.36
C ARG A 5 13.67 -21.40 -17.22
N ALA A 6 12.72 -22.31 -17.46
CA ALA A 6 11.29 -22.04 -17.31
C ALA A 6 10.93 -21.73 -15.86
N LEU A 7 11.46 -22.50 -14.89
CA LEU A 7 11.25 -22.28 -13.47
C LEU A 7 11.81 -20.92 -13.05
N ARG A 8 13.01 -20.57 -13.52
CA ARG A 8 13.66 -19.29 -13.23
C ARG A 8 12.84 -18.11 -13.75
N MET A 9 12.31 -18.22 -14.97
CA MET A 9 11.45 -17.19 -15.56
C MET A 9 10.14 -17.05 -14.80
N THR A 10 9.56 -18.15 -14.34
CA THR A 10 8.34 -18.14 -13.53
C THR A 10 8.58 -17.41 -12.19
N ILE A 11 9.68 -17.71 -11.51
CA ILE A 11 10.04 -17.05 -10.25
C ILE A 11 10.25 -15.56 -10.45
N ILE A 12 10.96 -15.18 -11.50
CA ILE A 12 11.20 -13.76 -11.83
C ILE A 12 9.87 -13.04 -12.08
N ALA A 13 8.96 -13.66 -12.82
CA ALA A 13 7.63 -13.09 -13.09
C ALA A 13 6.81 -12.93 -11.82
N GLU A 14 6.84 -13.92 -10.93
CA GLU A 14 6.14 -13.85 -9.65
C GLU A 14 6.69 -12.75 -8.74
N VAL A 15 8.02 -12.61 -8.69
CA VAL A 15 8.67 -11.53 -7.91
C VAL A 15 8.32 -10.17 -8.49
N ALA A 16 8.32 -10.03 -9.81
CA ALA A 16 7.94 -8.77 -10.48
C ALA A 16 6.51 -8.38 -10.15
N GLN A 17 5.58 -9.33 -10.23
CA GLN A 17 4.17 -9.10 -9.89
C GLN A 17 4.03 -8.70 -8.43
N ALA A 18 4.67 -9.43 -7.53
CA ALA A 18 4.64 -9.13 -6.09
C ALA A 18 5.22 -7.74 -5.78
N TYR A 19 6.27 -7.36 -6.49
CA TYR A 19 6.86 -6.04 -6.35
C TYR A 19 5.89 -4.92 -6.76
N TYR A 20 5.22 -5.07 -7.90
CA TYR A 20 4.23 -4.09 -8.36
C TYR A 20 3.05 -3.98 -7.39
N GLU A 21 2.60 -5.12 -6.86
CA GLU A 21 1.55 -5.14 -5.84
C GLU A 21 2.00 -4.44 -4.56
N LEU A 22 3.27 -4.62 -4.17
CA LEU A 22 3.84 -3.95 -3.01
C LEU A 22 3.88 -2.43 -3.19
N VAL A 23 4.30 -1.96 -4.36
CA VAL A 23 4.33 -0.52 -4.69
C VAL A 23 2.91 0.05 -4.70
N ALA A 24 1.94 -0.70 -5.21
CA ALA A 24 0.53 -0.29 -5.19
C ALA A 24 0.00 -0.15 -3.76
N LEU A 25 0.36 -1.08 -2.87
CA LEU A 25 -0.01 -1.01 -1.45
C LEU A 25 0.65 0.19 -0.75
N ASP A 26 1.91 0.48 -1.05
CA ASP A 26 2.62 1.66 -0.52
C ASP A 26 1.90 2.94 -0.94
N THR A 27 1.49 3.03 -2.19
CA THR A 27 0.76 4.18 -2.74
C THR A 27 -0.60 4.32 -2.06
N GLU A 28 -1.31 3.22 -1.89
CA GLU A 28 -2.60 3.20 -1.20
C GLU A 28 -2.46 3.66 0.25
N LEU A 29 -1.43 3.18 0.96
CA LEU A 29 -1.17 3.61 2.34
C LEU A 29 -0.87 5.11 2.43
N ASP A 30 -0.10 5.65 1.49
CA ASP A 30 0.19 7.08 1.45
C ASP A 30 -1.08 7.90 1.26
N ILE A 31 -1.95 7.49 0.32
CA ILE A 31 -3.24 8.14 0.08
C ILE A 31 -4.11 8.09 1.33
N VAL A 32 -4.19 6.94 2.00
CA VAL A 32 -4.98 6.78 3.22
C VAL A 32 -4.46 7.68 4.33
N ARG A 33 -3.14 7.78 4.50
CA ARG A 33 -2.54 8.68 5.50
C ARG A 33 -2.86 10.15 5.24
N GLN A 34 -2.84 10.56 3.97
CA GLN A 34 -3.23 11.92 3.59
C GLN A 34 -4.72 12.16 3.85
N THR A 35 -5.56 11.19 3.52
CA THR A 35 -6.99 11.24 3.79
C THR A 35 -7.27 11.32 5.29
N LEU A 36 -6.52 10.55 6.09
CA LEU A 36 -6.65 10.56 7.55
C LEU A 36 -6.37 11.96 8.12
N LYS A 37 -5.31 12.61 7.66
CA LYS A 37 -5.00 13.99 8.06
C LYS A 37 -6.13 14.95 7.70
N ALA A 38 -6.69 14.82 6.51
CA ALA A 38 -7.83 15.65 6.08
C ALA A 38 -9.06 15.40 6.94
N ARG A 39 -9.33 14.13 7.31
CA ARG A 39 -10.45 13.77 8.20
C ARG A 39 -10.25 14.30 9.63
N GLU A 40 -9.02 14.27 10.14
CA GLU A 40 -8.69 14.84 11.45
C GLU A 40 -8.97 16.33 11.48
N GLU A 41 -8.56 17.05 10.44
CA GLU A 41 -8.82 18.49 10.32
C GLU A 41 -10.32 18.77 10.17
N GLY A 42 -11.03 17.98 9.38
CA GLY A 42 -12.47 18.08 9.22
C GLY A 42 -13.21 17.86 10.52
N MET A 43 -12.79 16.87 11.32
CA MET A 43 -13.38 16.62 12.63
C MET A 43 -13.10 17.76 13.59
N ARG A 44 -11.89 18.33 13.57
CA ARG A 44 -11.54 19.47 14.42
C ARG A 44 -12.43 20.67 14.13
N LEU A 45 -12.64 20.98 12.86
CA LEU A 45 -13.53 22.05 12.44
C LEU A 45 -14.99 21.78 12.82
N ALA A 46 -15.45 20.54 12.63
CA ALA A 46 -16.81 20.14 13.01
C ALA A 46 -17.04 20.28 14.51
N ARG A 47 -16.05 19.94 15.34
CA ARG A 47 -16.11 20.13 16.79
C ARG A 47 -16.24 21.60 17.17
N ILE A 48 -15.40 22.46 16.58
CA ILE A 48 -15.42 23.89 16.82
C ILE A 48 -16.78 24.50 16.48
N ARG A 49 -17.35 24.12 15.33
CA ARG A 49 -18.67 24.58 14.87
C ARG A 49 -19.78 24.09 15.78
N PHE A 50 -19.70 22.84 16.21
CA PHE A 50 -20.68 22.28 17.12
C PHE A 50 -20.63 22.98 18.50
N GLU A 51 -19.45 23.13 19.09
CA GLU A 51 -19.26 23.82 20.35
C GLU A 51 -19.70 25.29 20.28
N GLY A 52 -19.54 25.91 19.10
CA GLY A 52 -20.02 27.28 18.84
C GLY A 52 -21.51 27.40 18.51
N GLY A 53 -22.24 26.29 18.49
CA GLY A 53 -23.66 26.26 18.19
C GLY A 53 -24.03 26.48 16.73
N LEU A 54 -23.07 26.38 15.82
CA LEU A 54 -23.29 26.62 14.38
C LEU A 54 -23.81 25.40 13.63
N THR A 55 -23.55 24.19 14.12
CA THR A 55 -23.98 22.96 13.49
C THR A 55 -24.53 21.98 14.51
N SER A 56 -25.23 20.94 14.03
CA SER A 56 -25.79 19.89 14.87
C SER A 56 -24.74 18.93 15.41
N GLU A 57 -25.05 18.28 16.51
CA GLU A 57 -24.24 17.21 17.08
C GLU A 57 -24.07 16.05 16.09
N THR A 58 -25.10 15.78 15.28
CA THR A 58 -25.07 14.72 14.27
C THR A 58 -23.91 14.89 13.29
N SER A 59 -23.71 16.11 12.78
CA SER A 59 -22.58 16.42 11.88
C SER A 59 -21.23 16.13 12.52
N TYR A 60 -21.07 16.52 13.78
CA TYR A 60 -19.86 16.26 14.55
C TYR A 60 -19.63 14.76 14.74
N ARG A 61 -20.67 14.01 15.15
CA ARG A 61 -20.57 12.56 15.32
C ARG A 61 -20.28 11.81 14.03
N GLN A 62 -20.85 12.25 12.91
CA GLN A 62 -20.54 11.70 11.58
C GLN A 62 -19.07 11.89 11.24
N SER A 63 -18.49 13.06 11.52
CA SER A 63 -17.07 13.31 11.30
C SER A 63 -16.19 12.40 12.16
N GLN A 64 -16.58 12.11 13.38
CA GLN A 64 -15.87 11.16 14.25
C GLN A 64 -15.90 9.73 13.67
N VAL A 65 -17.06 9.30 13.18
CA VAL A 65 -17.21 7.97 12.56
C VAL A 65 -16.35 7.85 11.30
N GLU A 66 -16.36 8.88 10.44
CA GLU A 66 -15.53 8.89 9.23
C GLU A 66 -14.03 8.83 9.55
N LEU A 67 -13.60 9.58 10.57
CA LEU A 67 -12.21 9.54 11.01
C LEU A 67 -11.83 8.15 11.53
N ALA A 68 -12.65 7.55 12.39
CA ALA A 68 -12.40 6.23 12.94
C ALA A 68 -12.34 5.16 11.86
N ARG A 69 -13.25 5.23 10.88
CA ARG A 69 -13.30 4.30 9.75
C ARG A 69 -12.02 4.39 8.92
N THR A 70 -11.58 5.60 8.60
CA THR A 70 -10.34 5.81 7.83
C THR A 70 -9.13 5.34 8.62
N ALA A 71 -9.07 5.58 9.92
CA ALA A 71 -7.97 5.18 10.77
C ALA A 71 -7.77 3.65 10.81
N THR A 72 -8.84 2.86 10.69
CA THR A 72 -8.73 1.39 10.68
C THR A 72 -8.06 0.85 9.44
N LEU A 73 -8.02 1.62 8.34
CA LEU A 73 -7.39 1.20 7.09
C LEU A 73 -5.86 1.17 7.18
N VAL A 74 -5.27 1.99 8.05
CA VAL A 74 -3.81 2.08 8.17
C VAL A 74 -3.17 0.79 8.66
N PRO A 75 -3.56 0.22 9.83
CA PRO A 75 -2.98 -1.05 10.28
C PRO A 75 -3.27 -2.21 9.31
N ASP A 76 -4.41 -2.21 8.65
CA ASP A 76 -4.75 -3.24 7.68
C ASP A 76 -3.79 -3.20 6.47
N LEU A 77 -3.52 -2.02 5.94
CA LEU A 77 -2.58 -1.84 4.83
C LEU A 77 -1.14 -2.14 5.26
N GLU A 78 -0.74 -1.74 6.46
CA GLU A 78 0.59 -2.06 6.99
C GLU A 78 0.79 -3.57 7.10
N ARG A 79 -0.24 -4.29 7.53
CA ARG A 79 -0.23 -5.75 7.60
C ARG A 79 -0.09 -6.37 6.20
N LYS A 80 -0.85 -5.89 5.23
CA LYS A 80 -0.79 -6.36 3.84
C LYS A 80 0.60 -6.12 3.24
N ILE A 81 1.20 -4.96 3.51
CA ILE A 81 2.55 -4.63 3.07
C ILE A 81 3.57 -5.60 3.67
N SER A 82 3.50 -5.86 4.97
CA SER A 82 4.40 -6.80 5.64
C SER A 82 4.27 -8.20 5.08
N LEU A 83 3.05 -8.67 4.81
CA LEU A 83 2.82 -9.98 4.19
C LEU A 83 3.41 -10.04 2.79
N LYS A 84 3.26 -8.98 2.01
CA LYS A 84 3.82 -8.91 0.66
C LYS A 84 5.34 -8.89 0.68
N GLU A 85 5.95 -8.16 1.60
CA GLU A 85 7.39 -8.16 1.80
C GLU A 85 7.91 -9.56 2.17
N ASN A 86 7.18 -10.27 3.03
CA ASN A 86 7.52 -11.64 3.40
C ASN A 86 7.43 -12.60 2.21
N ASP A 87 6.40 -12.45 1.37
CA ASP A 87 6.24 -13.24 0.15
C ASP A 87 7.42 -13.05 -0.81
N ILE A 88 7.85 -11.80 -0.99
CA ILE A 88 8.99 -11.47 -1.85
C ILE A 88 10.28 -12.05 -1.28
N ALA A 89 10.50 -11.91 0.02
CA ALA A 89 11.67 -12.48 0.69
C ALA A 89 11.70 -14.01 0.55
N PHE A 90 10.56 -14.66 0.69
CA PHE A 90 10.42 -16.11 0.50
C PHE A 90 10.79 -16.51 -0.94
N LEU A 91 10.27 -15.81 -1.94
CA LEU A 91 10.58 -16.08 -3.35
C LEU A 91 12.06 -15.87 -3.67
N ALA A 92 12.71 -14.91 -3.00
CA ALA A 92 14.14 -14.64 -3.14
C ALA A 92 15.02 -15.59 -2.31
N GLY A 93 14.43 -16.47 -1.50
CA GLY A 93 15.17 -17.39 -0.62
C GLY A 93 15.78 -16.71 0.60
N GLU A 94 15.27 -15.56 1.00
CA GLU A 94 15.75 -14.80 2.15
C GLU A 94 14.82 -14.93 3.36
N TYR A 95 15.33 -14.59 4.54
CA TYR A 95 14.49 -14.49 5.73
C TYR A 95 13.53 -13.30 5.63
N PRO A 96 12.35 -13.36 6.30
CA PRO A 96 11.44 -12.22 6.31
C PRO A 96 12.13 -10.95 6.80
N ASN A 97 12.10 -9.91 5.99
CA ASN A 97 12.71 -8.62 6.30
C ASN A 97 11.98 -7.50 5.56
N LYS A 98 12.31 -6.28 5.94
CA LYS A 98 11.85 -5.12 5.19
C LYS A 98 12.61 -5.02 3.88
N ILE A 99 11.88 -4.87 2.79
CA ILE A 99 12.45 -4.83 1.46
C ILE A 99 12.59 -3.38 1.00
N THR A 100 13.82 -3.02 0.62
CA THR A 100 14.09 -1.74 0.00
C THR A 100 13.62 -1.79 -1.45
N ARG A 101 12.72 -0.89 -1.84
CA ARG A 101 12.11 -0.90 -3.18
C ARG A 101 13.14 -0.76 -4.30
N SER A 102 14.17 0.06 -4.10
CA SER A 102 15.28 0.23 -5.06
C SER A 102 16.14 -1.03 -5.23
N ARG A 103 16.32 -1.81 -4.15
CA ARG A 103 17.11 -3.04 -4.18
C ARG A 103 16.52 -4.09 -5.12
N LEU A 104 15.20 -4.22 -5.12
CA LEU A 104 14.51 -5.18 -5.99
C LEU A 104 14.74 -4.85 -7.47
N LEU A 105 14.73 -3.59 -7.82
CA LEU A 105 14.98 -3.15 -9.20
C LEU A 105 16.40 -3.49 -9.65
N GLN A 106 17.37 -3.44 -8.74
CA GLN A 106 18.77 -3.74 -9.02
C GLN A 106 19.05 -5.24 -9.09
N GLU A 107 18.49 -6.01 -8.16
CA GLU A 107 18.76 -7.46 -8.07
C GLU A 107 18.09 -8.27 -9.18
N PHE A 108 16.90 -7.88 -9.59
CA PHE A 108 16.10 -8.67 -10.54
C PHE A 108 16.15 -8.15 -11.97
N ASN A 109 16.78 -7.02 -12.19
CA ASN A 109 17.03 -6.47 -13.53
C ASN A 109 15.82 -6.55 -14.45
N PHE A 110 14.70 -5.98 -13.98
CA PHE A 110 13.45 -5.97 -14.73
C PHE A 110 13.62 -5.22 -16.05
N PRO A 111 13.04 -5.71 -17.15
CA PRO A 111 13.08 -4.96 -18.41
C PRO A 111 12.39 -3.60 -18.24
N GLN A 112 13.16 -2.54 -18.47
CA GLN A 112 12.67 -1.17 -18.32
C GLN A 112 11.68 -0.78 -19.42
N GLU A 113 11.69 -1.52 -20.52
CA GLU A 113 10.75 -1.31 -21.60
C GLU A 113 9.98 -2.59 -21.87
N LEU A 114 8.68 -2.52 -21.63
CA LEU A 114 7.79 -3.57 -22.11
C LEU A 114 7.64 -3.39 -23.62
N PRO A 115 7.90 -4.43 -24.42
CA PRO A 115 7.57 -4.34 -25.84
C PRO A 115 6.08 -4.07 -25.96
N VAL A 116 5.73 -2.90 -26.48
CA VAL A 116 4.35 -2.56 -26.78
C VAL A 116 3.97 -3.44 -27.97
N GLY A 117 3.46 -4.63 -27.68
CA GLY A 117 2.86 -5.47 -28.70
C GLY A 117 1.55 -4.85 -29.14
N LEU A 118 1.62 -3.92 -30.07
CA LEU A 118 0.43 -3.45 -30.76
C LEU A 118 0.02 -4.54 -31.75
N PRO A 119 -1.23 -4.99 -31.69
CA PRO A 119 -1.72 -5.91 -32.73
C PRO A 119 -1.74 -5.25 -34.09
#